data_dd1feeb46a825194f304339479cdc877
#
_entry.id   dd1feeb46a825194f304339479cdc877
#
_cell.length_a   1.000
_cell.length_b   1.000
_cell.length_c   1.000
_cell.angle_alpha   90.00
_cell.angle_beta   90.00
_cell.angle_gamma   90.00
#
_symmetry.space_group_name_H-M   'P 1'
#
loop_
_entity.id
_entity.type
_entity.pdbx_description
1 polymer ?
#
loop_
_entity_poly.entity_id
_entity_poly.type
_entity_poly.pdbx_seq_one_letter_code
_entity_poly.pdbx_strand_id
1 'polypeptide(L)'
;YEIRKDENRRFCEDVGFDCIDGDYEKDKWFERIKGLEDEPERGERCTKCFDMRFERSALYAYENDFSIYATTLGISRWKDMDQINQSGHRSASRYKNISFWDFNWRKYGGSSRMIEISKREHFYQQEYCGCVYSLRDTNRWRRKNNKERIIRGVKFY
;
A
#
# COMPACT_ATOMS: atom_id res chain seq x y z
N TYR A 1 -2.53 10.68 3.79
CA TYR A 1 -2.41 9.68 4.87
C TYR A 1 -3.67 9.66 5.73
N GLU A 2 -4.06 10.78 6.36
CA GLU A 2 -5.17 10.85 7.32
C GLU A 2 -6.50 10.32 6.72
N ILE A 3 -6.92 10.79 5.56
CA ILE A 3 -8.16 10.33 4.90
C ILE A 3 -8.21 8.80 4.80
N ARG A 4 -7.13 8.16 4.36
CA ARG A 4 -7.08 6.70 4.21
C ARG A 4 -7.01 5.97 5.54
N LYS A 5 -6.39 6.57 6.54
CA LYS A 5 -6.35 6.04 7.91
C LYS A 5 -7.75 6.05 8.51
N ASP A 6 -8.45 7.18 8.40
CA ASP A 6 -9.81 7.34 8.93
C ASP A 6 -10.79 6.40 8.23
N GLU A 7 -10.69 6.25 6.90
CA GLU A 7 -11.49 5.28 6.15
C GLU A 7 -11.23 3.83 6.57
N ASN A 8 -9.97 3.46 6.76
CA ASN A 8 -9.63 2.11 7.23
C ASN A 8 -10.20 1.85 8.63
N ARG A 9 -10.06 2.82 9.54
CA ARG A 9 -10.59 2.69 10.91
C ARG A 9 -12.10 2.52 10.88
N ARG A 10 -12.80 3.43 10.20
CA ARG A 10 -14.27 3.35 10.04
C ARG A 10 -14.69 1.99 9.49
N PHE A 11 -14.06 1.55 8.40
CA PHE A 11 -14.44 0.29 7.76
C PHE A 11 -14.12 -0.93 8.64
N CYS A 12 -13.03 -0.93 9.37
CA CYS A 12 -12.74 -2.00 10.34
C CYS A 12 -13.80 -2.06 11.43
N GLU A 13 -14.21 -0.92 11.96
CA GLU A 13 -15.31 -0.81 12.95
C GLU A 13 -16.63 -1.37 12.37
N ASP A 14 -16.99 -0.97 11.14
CA ASP A 14 -18.22 -1.41 10.46
C ASP A 14 -18.28 -2.94 10.24
N VAL A 15 -17.11 -3.57 10.02
CA VAL A 15 -17.03 -5.04 9.78
C VAL A 15 -16.59 -5.84 11.02
N GLY A 16 -16.35 -5.19 12.15
CA GLY A 16 -15.98 -5.82 13.42
C GLY A 16 -14.54 -6.34 13.46
N PHE A 17 -13.60 -5.68 12.79
CA PHE A 17 -12.18 -6.00 12.82
C PHE A 17 -11.38 -5.00 13.66
N ASP A 18 -10.38 -5.50 14.38
CA ASP A 18 -9.42 -4.65 15.06
C ASP A 18 -8.57 -3.87 14.04
N CYS A 19 -8.41 -2.57 14.29
CA CYS A 19 -7.57 -1.71 13.49
C CYS A 19 -6.40 -1.18 14.31
N ILE A 20 -5.20 -1.63 13.98
CA ILE A 20 -3.98 -1.20 14.65
C ILE A 20 -3.28 -0.14 13.79
N ASP A 21 -3.07 1.03 14.38
CA ASP A 21 -2.38 2.13 13.71
C ASP A 21 -0.87 1.99 13.92
N GLY A 22 -0.16 1.78 12.83
CA GLY A 22 1.30 1.70 12.84
C GLY A 22 1.94 3.09 12.84
N ASP A 23 3.17 3.19 13.34
CA ASP A 23 3.95 4.42 13.35
C ASP A 23 4.14 4.99 11.93
N TYR A 24 3.89 6.28 11.78
CA TYR A 24 4.09 6.99 10.53
C TYR A 24 5.50 7.58 10.44
N GLU A 25 6.49 6.74 10.19
CA GLU A 25 7.92 7.07 10.18
C GLU A 25 8.38 7.60 8.81
N LYS A 26 7.86 8.77 8.39
CA LYS A 26 8.17 9.36 7.09
C LYS A 26 9.67 9.66 6.91
N ASP A 27 10.35 10.08 7.97
CA ASP A 27 11.76 10.47 7.89
C ASP A 27 12.66 9.24 7.66
N LYS A 28 12.38 8.14 8.33
CA LYS A 28 13.04 6.84 8.05
C LYS A 28 12.77 6.34 6.64
N TRP A 29 11.57 6.61 6.11
CA TRP A 29 11.30 6.28 4.72
C TRP A 29 12.15 7.10 3.76
N PHE A 30 12.27 8.43 3.98
CA PHE A 30 13.14 9.28 3.17
C PHE A 30 14.61 8.86 3.23
N GLU A 31 15.12 8.48 4.40
CA GLU A 31 16.47 7.94 4.55
C GLU A 31 16.67 6.66 3.72
N ARG A 32 15.73 5.72 3.79
CA ARG A 32 15.80 4.43 3.06
C ARG A 32 15.80 4.58 1.54
N ILE A 33 15.16 5.63 1.02
CA ILE A 33 15.03 5.85 -0.43
C ILE A 33 15.99 6.93 -0.94
N LYS A 34 16.88 7.41 -0.14
CA LYS A 34 17.90 8.41 -0.53
C LYS A 34 18.71 7.91 -1.72
N GLY A 35 18.80 8.74 -2.78
CA GLY A 35 19.41 8.39 -4.04
C GLY A 35 18.52 7.64 -5.03
N LEU A 36 17.27 7.33 -4.64
CA LEU A 36 16.28 6.63 -5.47
C LEU A 36 15.08 7.53 -5.83
N GLU A 37 15.22 8.85 -5.70
CA GLU A 37 14.15 9.83 -5.88
C GLU A 37 13.59 9.84 -7.30
N ASP A 38 14.43 9.55 -8.27
CA ASP A 38 14.07 9.53 -9.70
C ASP A 38 13.78 8.14 -10.26
N GLU A 39 13.86 7.11 -9.41
CA GLU A 39 13.43 5.76 -9.77
C GLU A 39 11.96 5.76 -10.24
N PRO A 40 11.63 5.01 -11.29
CA PRO A 40 10.24 4.89 -11.74
C PRO A 40 9.36 4.18 -10.72
N GLU A 41 8.07 4.24 -10.91
CA GLU A 41 7.13 3.37 -10.19
C GLU A 41 7.44 1.90 -10.55
N ARG A 42 7.42 1.01 -9.56
CA ARG A 42 7.89 -0.40 -9.60
C ARG A 42 9.42 -0.58 -9.60
N GLY A 43 10.22 0.51 -9.60
CA GLY A 43 11.67 0.44 -9.45
C GLY A 43 12.11 0.17 -8.01
N GLU A 44 13.41 0.32 -7.73
CA GLU A 44 14.02 -0.02 -6.44
C GLU A 44 13.43 0.79 -5.28
N ARG A 45 13.07 2.06 -5.49
CA ARG A 45 12.37 2.88 -4.50
C ARG A 45 11.10 2.19 -3.98
N CYS A 46 10.32 1.54 -4.85
CA CYS A 46 9.12 0.81 -4.45
C CYS A 46 9.45 -0.45 -3.65
N THR A 47 10.54 -1.16 -3.99
CA THR A 47 11.03 -2.30 -3.21
C THR A 47 11.36 -1.87 -1.78
N LYS A 48 12.15 -0.80 -1.60
CA LYS A 48 12.47 -0.26 -0.27
C LYS A 48 11.22 0.15 0.52
N CYS A 49 10.22 0.72 -0.16
CA CYS A 49 8.95 1.08 0.45
C CYS A 49 8.15 -0.15 0.91
N PHE A 50 8.12 -1.23 0.11
CA PHE A 50 7.47 -2.47 0.51
C PHE A 50 8.22 -3.16 1.64
N ASP A 51 9.55 -3.25 1.57
CA ASP A 51 10.38 -3.85 2.61
C ASP A 51 10.13 -3.17 3.96
N MET A 52 10.15 -1.84 4.03
CA MET A 52 9.88 -1.11 5.26
C MET A 52 8.50 -1.42 5.86
N ARG A 53 7.48 -1.52 5.01
CA ARG A 53 6.11 -1.80 5.45
C ARG A 53 5.95 -3.24 5.91
N PHE A 54 6.51 -4.19 5.16
CA PHE A 54 6.40 -5.61 5.49
C PHE A 54 7.29 -6.01 6.66
N GLU A 55 8.45 -5.38 6.83
CA GLU A 55 9.27 -5.52 8.04
C GLU A 55 8.47 -5.18 9.30
N ARG A 56 7.72 -4.08 9.26
CA ARG A 56 6.86 -3.68 10.38
C ARG A 56 5.71 -4.65 10.61
N SER A 57 5.05 -5.11 9.53
CA SER A 57 3.95 -6.08 9.64
C SER A 57 4.42 -7.45 10.14
N ALA A 58 5.57 -7.92 9.66
CA ALA A 58 6.15 -9.19 10.11
C ALA A 58 6.60 -9.15 11.57
N LEU A 59 7.20 -8.02 12.00
CA LEU A 59 7.55 -7.79 13.40
C LEU A 59 6.30 -7.80 14.28
N TYR A 60 5.26 -7.06 13.89
CA TYR A 60 4.01 -7.03 14.63
C TYR A 60 3.38 -8.44 14.75
N ALA A 61 3.37 -9.19 13.66
CA ALA A 61 2.89 -10.56 13.67
C ALA A 61 3.68 -11.43 14.67
N TYR A 62 5.00 -11.31 14.68
CA TYR A 62 5.86 -12.03 15.60
C TYR A 62 5.65 -11.63 17.07
N GLU A 63 5.54 -10.34 17.36
CA GLU A 63 5.35 -9.81 18.72
C GLU A 63 3.98 -10.12 19.31
N ASN A 64 2.98 -10.44 18.47
CA ASN A 64 1.60 -10.70 18.87
C ASN A 64 1.12 -12.12 18.54
N ASP A 65 2.04 -13.08 18.40
CA ASP A 65 1.77 -14.50 18.21
C ASP A 65 0.92 -14.85 16.98
N PHE A 66 0.93 -14.01 15.94
CA PHE A 66 0.39 -14.36 14.65
C PHE A 66 1.40 -15.21 13.87
N SER A 67 0.94 -16.29 13.25
CA SER A 67 1.79 -17.14 12.39
C SER A 67 1.79 -16.71 10.91
N ILE A 68 0.80 -15.92 10.50
CA ILE A 68 0.59 -15.51 9.10
C ILE A 68 0.27 -14.03 9.04
N TYR A 69 0.86 -13.34 8.06
CA TYR A 69 0.40 -12.01 7.66
C TYR A 69 0.24 -11.92 6.14
N ALA A 70 -0.54 -10.96 5.69
CA ALA A 70 -0.82 -10.74 4.27
C ALA A 70 -0.83 -9.25 3.94
N THR A 71 -1.01 -8.92 2.67
CA THR A 71 -1.19 -7.55 2.22
C THR A 71 -2.32 -7.43 1.21
N THR A 72 -3.04 -6.33 1.24
CA THR A 72 -4.02 -5.95 0.21
C THR A 72 -3.39 -5.11 -0.92
N LEU A 73 -2.10 -4.77 -0.86
CA LEU A 73 -1.43 -3.96 -1.88
C LEU A 73 -1.55 -4.55 -3.28
N GLY A 74 -1.54 -5.87 -3.37
CA GLY A 74 -1.63 -6.63 -4.61
C GLY A 74 -2.94 -6.48 -5.37
N ILE A 75 -4.02 -5.96 -4.75
CA ILE A 75 -5.29 -5.71 -5.46
C ILE A 75 -5.13 -4.63 -6.53
N SER A 76 -4.22 -3.68 -6.36
CA SER A 76 -3.96 -2.63 -7.32
C SER A 76 -3.23 -3.16 -8.57
N ARG A 77 -3.84 -3.03 -9.74
CA ARG A 77 -3.22 -3.38 -11.03
C ARG A 77 -1.92 -2.62 -11.36
N TRP A 78 -1.68 -1.52 -10.65
CA TRP A 78 -0.50 -0.69 -10.82
C TRP A 78 0.71 -1.19 -10.03
N LYS A 79 0.52 -2.21 -9.20
CA LYS A 79 1.59 -2.83 -8.42
C LYS A 79 2.09 -4.11 -9.07
N ASP A 80 3.38 -4.33 -8.96
CA ASP A 80 4.04 -5.56 -9.36
C ASP A 80 3.84 -6.61 -8.26
N MET A 81 3.24 -7.75 -8.61
CA MET A 81 2.95 -8.81 -7.64
C MET A 81 4.21 -9.54 -7.20
N ASP A 82 5.14 -9.76 -8.10
CA ASP A 82 6.38 -10.47 -7.78
C ASP A 82 7.24 -9.63 -6.82
N GLN A 83 7.31 -8.31 -7.07
CA GLN A 83 8.00 -7.37 -6.18
C GLN A 83 7.37 -7.35 -4.78
N ILE A 84 6.03 -7.36 -4.69
CA ILE A 84 5.30 -7.42 -3.42
C ILE A 84 5.60 -8.75 -2.70
N ASN A 85 5.46 -9.87 -3.40
CA ASN A 85 5.62 -11.19 -2.82
C ASN A 85 7.06 -11.43 -2.35
N GLN A 86 8.05 -11.06 -3.14
CA GLN A 86 9.46 -11.13 -2.74
C GLN A 86 9.74 -10.32 -1.46
N SER A 87 9.18 -9.13 -1.36
CA SER A 87 9.33 -8.27 -0.17
C SER A 87 8.64 -8.89 1.05
N GLY A 88 7.44 -9.44 0.87
CA GLY A 88 6.70 -10.13 1.92
C GLY A 88 7.46 -11.34 2.45
N HIS A 89 7.91 -12.23 1.57
CA HIS A 89 8.67 -13.42 1.96
C HIS A 89 10.01 -13.07 2.62
N ARG A 90 10.77 -12.06 2.11
CA ARG A 90 11.99 -11.58 2.77
C ARG A 90 11.75 -11.09 4.19
N SER A 91 10.65 -10.41 4.42
CA SER A 91 10.32 -9.90 5.75
C SER A 91 9.88 -11.02 6.70
N ALA A 92 9.07 -11.97 6.21
CA ALA A 92 8.66 -13.15 6.98
C ALA A 92 9.85 -14.00 7.43
N SER A 93 10.83 -14.23 6.54
CA SER A 93 11.99 -15.08 6.81
C SER A 93 12.89 -14.60 7.95
N ARG A 94 12.70 -13.38 8.44
CA ARG A 94 13.45 -12.83 9.60
C ARG A 94 12.96 -13.38 10.94
N TYR A 95 11.76 -13.97 10.97
CA TYR A 95 11.12 -14.40 12.20
C TYR A 95 10.71 -15.86 12.11
N LYS A 96 11.01 -16.62 13.15
CA LYS A 96 10.62 -18.03 13.23
C LYS A 96 9.09 -18.14 13.30
N ASN A 97 8.54 -19.07 12.56
CA ASN A 97 7.11 -19.39 12.51
C ASN A 97 6.21 -18.27 11.91
N ILE A 98 6.79 -17.28 11.23
CA ILE A 98 6.02 -16.28 10.48
C ILE A 98 6.01 -16.65 9.00
N SER A 99 4.83 -16.63 8.39
CA SER A 99 4.64 -16.85 6.96
C SER A 99 3.94 -15.66 6.31
N PHE A 100 4.36 -15.31 5.10
CA PHE A 100 3.65 -14.34 4.27
C PHE A 100 2.67 -15.08 3.35
N TRP A 101 1.38 -14.71 3.39
CA TRP A 101 0.38 -15.24 2.50
C TRP A 101 0.31 -14.38 1.22
N ASP A 102 0.86 -14.92 0.12
CA ASP A 102 1.03 -14.24 -1.17
C ASP A 102 -0.19 -14.35 -2.11
N PHE A 103 -1.39 -14.39 -1.55
CA PHE A 103 -2.63 -14.54 -2.32
C PHE A 103 -2.83 -13.39 -3.32
N ASN A 104 -3.17 -13.73 -4.56
CA ASN A 104 -3.48 -12.74 -5.60
C ASN A 104 -4.95 -12.30 -5.54
N TRP A 105 -5.21 -11.22 -4.84
CA TRP A 105 -6.53 -10.63 -4.63
C TRP A 105 -7.25 -10.17 -5.90
N ARG A 106 -6.57 -10.13 -7.07
CA ARG A 106 -7.21 -9.78 -8.35
C ARG A 106 -7.94 -10.96 -8.97
N LYS A 107 -7.58 -12.20 -8.60
CA LYS A 107 -8.18 -13.43 -9.12
C LYS A 107 -9.60 -13.63 -8.60
N TYR A 108 -10.33 -14.53 -9.23
CA TYR A 108 -11.66 -14.98 -8.81
C TYR A 108 -12.67 -13.82 -8.63
N GLY A 109 -12.65 -12.84 -9.52
CA GLY A 109 -13.54 -11.67 -9.46
C GLY A 109 -13.15 -10.59 -8.44
N GLY A 110 -12.00 -10.74 -7.76
CA GLY A 110 -11.56 -9.81 -6.73
C GLY A 110 -11.41 -8.36 -7.18
N SER A 111 -10.93 -8.14 -8.42
CA SER A 111 -10.86 -6.77 -8.97
C SER A 111 -12.23 -6.11 -9.11
N SER A 112 -13.23 -6.83 -9.59
CA SER A 112 -14.60 -6.32 -9.74
C SER A 112 -15.24 -6.08 -8.37
N ARG A 113 -15.03 -7.01 -7.43
CA ARG A 113 -15.51 -6.88 -6.06
C ARG A 113 -14.90 -5.67 -5.33
N MET A 114 -13.62 -5.41 -5.53
CA MET A 114 -12.96 -4.23 -4.98
C MET A 114 -13.60 -2.93 -5.47
N ILE A 115 -13.90 -2.83 -6.77
CA ILE A 115 -14.56 -1.65 -7.35
C ILE A 115 -15.96 -1.47 -6.77
N GLU A 116 -16.73 -2.55 -6.67
CA GLU A 116 -18.08 -2.54 -6.07
C GLU A 116 -18.06 -2.04 -4.64
N ILE A 117 -17.18 -2.61 -3.80
CA ILE A 117 -17.01 -2.20 -2.40
C ILE A 117 -16.58 -0.73 -2.30
N SER A 118 -15.58 -0.32 -3.09
CA SER A 118 -15.09 1.06 -3.06
C SER A 118 -16.19 2.08 -3.37
N LYS A 119 -17.09 1.76 -4.30
CA LYS A 119 -18.24 2.63 -4.63
C LYS A 119 -19.30 2.62 -3.53
N ARG A 120 -19.67 1.43 -3.05
CA ARG A 120 -20.68 1.29 -2.00
C ARG A 120 -20.28 2.00 -0.71
N GLU A 121 -19.00 1.90 -0.32
CA GLU A 121 -18.45 2.50 0.89
C GLU A 121 -17.99 3.95 0.69
N HIS A 122 -18.09 4.48 -0.53
CA HIS A 122 -17.63 5.83 -0.89
C HIS A 122 -16.16 6.09 -0.53
N PHE A 123 -15.28 5.11 -0.73
CA PHE A 123 -13.86 5.26 -0.41
C PHE A 123 -13.19 6.31 -1.29
N TYR A 124 -12.28 7.06 -0.69
CA TYR A 124 -11.45 8.02 -1.39
C TYR A 124 -10.66 7.39 -2.54
N GLN A 125 -10.91 7.85 -3.75
CA GLN A 125 -10.24 7.36 -4.96
C GLN A 125 -8.90 8.05 -5.16
N GLN A 126 -7.82 7.41 -4.74
CA GLN A 126 -6.47 7.92 -4.93
C GLN A 126 -5.95 7.62 -6.34
N GLU A 127 -5.51 8.66 -7.05
CA GLU A 127 -5.04 8.59 -8.45
C GLU A 127 -3.52 8.39 -8.58
N TYR A 128 -2.79 8.18 -7.50
CA TYR A 128 -1.35 7.95 -7.44
C TYR A 128 -1.00 7.00 -6.29
N CYS A 129 0.22 6.47 -6.24
CA CYS A 129 0.59 5.46 -5.24
C CYS A 129 0.49 5.93 -3.78
N GLY A 130 0.64 7.24 -3.54
CA GLY A 130 0.62 7.83 -2.20
C GLY A 130 1.95 8.43 -1.74
N CYS A 131 3.07 8.11 -2.36
CA CYS A 131 4.33 8.80 -2.09
C CYS A 131 4.45 10.10 -2.89
N VAL A 132 5.28 11.02 -2.41
CA VAL A 132 5.49 12.34 -3.05
C VAL A 132 6.03 12.24 -4.47
N TYR A 133 6.86 11.24 -4.75
CA TYR A 133 7.47 11.02 -6.07
C TYR A 133 6.44 10.49 -7.08
N SER A 134 5.58 9.56 -6.69
CA SER A 134 4.52 9.12 -7.59
C SER A 134 3.52 10.23 -7.89
N LEU A 135 3.23 11.11 -6.92
CA LEU A 135 2.41 12.32 -7.17
C LEU A 135 3.10 13.28 -8.13
N ARG A 136 4.42 13.54 -7.93
CA ARG A 136 5.24 14.36 -8.81
C ARG A 136 5.16 13.84 -10.25
N ASP A 137 5.42 12.56 -10.43
CA ASP A 137 5.54 11.95 -11.75
C ASP A 137 4.18 11.81 -12.45
N THR A 138 3.12 11.48 -11.70
CA THR A 138 1.75 11.50 -12.22
C THR A 138 1.35 12.91 -12.68
N ASN A 139 1.66 13.95 -11.88
CA ASN A 139 1.35 15.33 -12.25
C ASN A 139 2.21 15.82 -13.44
N ARG A 140 3.46 15.37 -13.58
CA ARG A 140 4.28 15.63 -14.75
C ARG A 140 3.67 15.03 -16.02
N TRP A 141 3.21 13.78 -15.93
CA TRP A 141 2.54 13.10 -17.03
C TRP A 141 1.20 13.79 -17.39
N ARG A 142 0.38 14.15 -16.41
CA ARG A 142 -0.90 14.86 -16.60
C ARG A 142 -0.69 16.17 -17.34
N ARG A 143 0.30 16.96 -16.92
CA ARG A 143 0.65 18.24 -17.59
C ARG A 143 1.04 18.03 -19.06
N LYS A 144 1.87 17.01 -19.35
CA LYS A 144 2.25 16.67 -20.73
C LYS A 144 1.07 16.25 -21.61
N ASN A 145 -0.01 15.77 -21.02
CA ASN A 145 -1.22 15.30 -21.69
C ASN A 145 -2.42 16.25 -21.51
N ASN A 146 -2.17 17.51 -21.21
CA ASN A 146 -3.20 18.55 -21.03
C ASN A 146 -4.32 18.16 -20.04
N LYS A 147 -3.96 17.45 -18.97
CA LYS A 147 -4.86 17.05 -17.88
C LYS A 147 -4.63 17.91 -16.65
N GLU A 148 -5.69 18.18 -15.91
CA GLU A 148 -5.62 18.91 -14.65
C GLU A 148 -4.71 18.22 -13.64
N ARG A 149 -4.05 19.01 -12.82
CA ARG A 149 -3.21 18.53 -11.73
C ARG A 149 -4.05 17.81 -10.67
N ILE A 150 -3.54 16.73 -10.13
CA ILE A 150 -4.15 16.07 -8.96
C ILE A 150 -4.07 17.00 -7.75
N ILE A 151 -5.21 17.28 -7.15
CA ILE A 151 -5.37 17.94 -5.85
C ILE A 151 -5.67 16.84 -4.83
N ARG A 152 -4.84 16.75 -3.79
CA ARG A 152 -4.97 15.72 -2.77
C ARG A 152 -6.24 15.88 -1.94
N GLY A 153 -6.92 14.80 -1.67
CA GLY A 153 -8.05 14.77 -0.74
C GLY A 153 -9.41 15.27 -1.28
N VAL A 154 -9.58 15.37 -2.61
CA VAL A 154 -10.82 15.91 -3.22
C VAL A 154 -11.68 14.89 -3.95
N LYS A 155 -11.24 13.62 -4.11
CA LYS A 155 -12.01 12.63 -4.87
C LYS A 155 -12.50 11.49 -3.99
N PHE A 156 -13.83 11.34 -3.99
CA PHE A 156 -14.54 10.17 -3.48
C PHE A 156 -15.36 9.57 -4.62
N TYR A 157 -15.77 8.33 -4.50
CA TYR A 157 -16.73 7.73 -5.43
C TYR A 157 -18.11 8.39 -5.29
#